data_08c80d9bfc2d713c75c583585573cd48
#
_entry.id   08c80d9bfc2d713c75c583585573cd48
#
_cell.length_a   1.000
_cell.length_b   1.000
_cell.length_c   1.000
_cell.angle_alpha   90.00
_cell.angle_beta   90.00
_cell.angle_gamma   90.00
#
_symmetry.space_group_name_H-M   'P 1'
#
loop_
_entity.id
_entity.type
_entity.pdbx_description
1 polymer ?
#
loop_
_entity_poly.entity_id
_entity_poly.type
_entity_poly.pdbx_seq_one_letter_code
_entity_poly.pdbx_strand_id
1 'polypeptide(L)'
;MGSKMFANGFYYGALVHGKRHGKGTFIYSDGSRYTGSWVDDKEQGTGYLFDADGNQLHHGVWYEGKIIHEFTSERWQQKQNPTPQTRCDRLALCIGNCAYKRNGFAPLNNCVGDAEILSTKLRMLGFDTIVVKEARNSDFARILKNFSLRAQNCELALVFYSGHGISHNGRTYMVPIDDGFYSIDTIINLLDGVGCKIKIAIIDACRSNFEEGCKGLYQTNAQNALVAYATSPNFVASDGPCGAHSPYVKALLEMLDKPRVPLSFFFQEVNALVNGYTNGRQQPFIESSLTNIEFFFNRGH
;
A
#
# COMPACT_ATOMS: atom_id res chain seq x y z
N MET A 1 -2.43 21.70 -8.54
CA MET A 1 -2.67 20.99 -7.28
C MET A 1 -1.53 21.33 -6.36
N GLY A 2 -1.78 21.50 -5.08
CA GLY A 2 -0.80 21.85 -4.09
C GLY A 2 -1.00 21.02 -2.83
N SER A 3 0.00 21.07 -1.95
CA SER A 3 -0.11 20.51 -0.61
C SER A 3 -0.01 21.65 0.40
N LYS A 4 -0.69 21.52 1.52
CA LYS A 4 -0.68 22.55 2.57
C LYS A 4 -0.91 21.94 3.94
N MET A 5 -0.09 22.34 4.90
CA MET A 5 -0.33 22.05 6.31
C MET A 5 -1.38 23.00 6.88
N PHE A 6 -2.25 22.42 7.70
CA PHE A 6 -3.23 23.12 8.52
C PHE A 6 -2.99 22.73 9.99
N ALA A 7 -3.51 23.52 10.92
CA ALA A 7 -3.30 23.25 12.35
C ALA A 7 -3.79 21.86 12.80
N ASN A 8 -4.76 21.26 12.10
CA ASN A 8 -5.38 19.98 12.44
C ASN A 8 -5.09 18.85 11.43
N GLY A 9 -4.13 19.05 10.50
CA GLY A 9 -3.78 18.01 9.55
C GLY A 9 -3.12 18.52 8.28
N PHE A 10 -3.00 17.63 7.29
CA PHE A 10 -2.35 17.88 6.02
C PHE A 10 -3.33 17.73 4.86
N TYR A 11 -3.33 18.68 3.94
CA TYR A 11 -4.14 18.67 2.73
C TYR A 11 -3.29 18.46 1.49
N TYR A 12 -3.78 17.61 0.60
CA TYR A 12 -3.28 17.46 -0.75
C TYR A 12 -4.45 17.55 -1.73
N GLY A 13 -4.39 18.49 -2.66
CA GLY A 13 -5.47 18.71 -3.62
C GLY A 13 -5.45 20.10 -4.26
N ALA A 14 -6.57 20.48 -4.86
CA ALA A 14 -6.73 21.79 -5.43
C ALA A 14 -6.89 22.86 -4.32
N LEU A 15 -6.19 23.97 -4.47
CA LEU A 15 -6.28 25.13 -3.60
C LEU A 15 -6.72 26.36 -4.43
N VAL A 16 -7.68 27.11 -3.92
CA VAL A 16 -8.11 28.39 -4.48
C VAL A 16 -8.00 29.46 -3.38
N HIS A 17 -7.22 30.50 -3.62
CA HIS A 17 -6.90 31.54 -2.64
C HIS A 17 -6.38 30.97 -1.30
N GLY A 18 -5.61 29.86 -1.34
CA GLY A 18 -5.05 29.20 -0.17
C GLY A 18 -6.02 28.35 0.63
N LYS A 19 -7.29 28.20 0.22
CA LYS A 19 -8.31 27.33 0.79
C LYS A 19 -8.42 26.03 0.02
N ARG A 20 -8.81 24.94 0.70
CA ARG A 20 -9.12 23.65 0.07
C ARG A 20 -10.31 23.82 -0.86
N HIS A 21 -10.14 23.40 -2.12
CA HIS A 21 -11.18 23.53 -3.15
C HIS A 21 -11.06 22.41 -4.17
N GLY A 22 -12.15 22.08 -4.89
CA GLY A 22 -12.14 21.01 -5.88
C GLY A 22 -11.92 19.61 -5.25
N LYS A 23 -11.15 18.75 -5.90
CA LYS A 23 -10.82 17.43 -5.38
C LYS A 23 -9.58 17.47 -4.50
N GLY A 24 -9.61 16.71 -3.39
CA GLY A 24 -8.46 16.59 -2.50
C GLY A 24 -8.69 15.64 -1.34
N THR A 25 -7.58 15.32 -0.69
CA THR A 25 -7.54 14.49 0.52
C THR A 25 -7.02 15.32 1.67
N PHE A 26 -7.69 15.26 2.81
CA PHE A 26 -7.23 15.82 4.06
C PHE A 26 -6.97 14.68 5.04
N ILE A 27 -5.76 14.62 5.57
CA ILE A 27 -5.35 13.69 6.61
C ILE A 27 -5.35 14.49 7.91
N TYR A 28 -6.21 14.11 8.84
CA TYR A 28 -6.33 14.72 10.15
C TYR A 28 -5.18 14.32 11.07
N SER A 29 -4.91 15.10 12.10
CA SER A 29 -3.85 14.82 13.08
C SER A 29 -4.05 13.53 13.87
N ASP A 30 -5.28 13.02 13.97
CA ASP A 30 -5.61 11.74 14.57
C ASP A 30 -5.39 10.54 13.63
N GLY A 31 -4.96 10.78 12.39
CA GLY A 31 -4.73 9.76 11.36
C GLY A 31 -5.96 9.41 10.52
N SER A 32 -7.15 9.92 10.87
CA SER A 32 -8.32 9.79 10.02
C SER A 32 -8.16 10.62 8.74
N ARG A 33 -8.94 10.33 7.69
CA ARG A 33 -8.84 11.09 6.44
C ARG A 33 -10.17 11.22 5.73
N TYR A 34 -10.37 12.38 5.13
CA TYR A 34 -11.44 12.62 4.17
C TYR A 34 -10.86 12.73 2.76
N THR A 35 -11.46 12.03 1.81
CA THR A 35 -11.12 12.12 0.38
C THR A 35 -12.37 12.44 -0.41
N GLY A 36 -12.40 13.59 -1.08
CA GLY A 36 -13.59 14.01 -1.79
C GLY A 36 -13.49 15.40 -2.39
N SER A 37 -14.64 16.01 -2.59
CA SER A 37 -14.74 17.39 -3.08
C SER A 37 -14.71 18.38 -1.92
N TRP A 38 -14.16 19.56 -2.19
CA TRP A 38 -13.96 20.66 -1.23
C TRP A 38 -14.44 21.98 -1.84
N VAL A 39 -15.05 22.81 -1.03
CA VAL A 39 -15.36 24.20 -1.36
C VAL A 39 -15.04 25.06 -0.14
N ASP A 40 -14.13 26.04 -0.30
CA ASP A 40 -13.75 27.01 0.72
C ASP A 40 -13.45 26.40 2.10
N ASP A 41 -12.56 25.39 2.13
CA ASP A 41 -12.13 24.63 3.30
C ASP A 41 -13.17 23.68 3.92
N LYS A 42 -14.33 23.48 3.28
CA LYS A 42 -15.37 22.55 3.74
C LYS A 42 -15.53 21.37 2.79
N GLU A 43 -15.82 20.21 3.34
CA GLU A 43 -16.21 19.02 2.57
C GLU A 43 -17.53 19.28 1.83
N GLN A 44 -17.53 19.02 0.52
CA GLN A 44 -18.65 19.34 -0.35
C GLN A 44 -18.81 18.26 -1.44
N GLY A 45 -20.05 17.85 -1.75
CA GLY A 45 -20.32 16.85 -2.77
C GLY A 45 -19.90 15.44 -2.34
N THR A 46 -19.58 14.55 -3.28
CA THR A 46 -19.26 13.14 -2.97
C THR A 46 -17.90 13.01 -2.33
N GLY A 47 -17.83 12.25 -1.22
CA GLY A 47 -16.60 11.98 -0.51
C GLY A 47 -16.68 10.74 0.38
N TYR A 48 -15.51 10.35 0.86
CA TYR A 48 -15.26 9.22 1.75
C TYR A 48 -14.57 9.72 3.01
N LEU A 49 -15.00 9.26 4.16
CA LEU A 49 -14.31 9.43 5.45
C LEU A 49 -13.82 8.06 5.94
N PHE A 50 -12.57 8.03 6.36
CA PHE A 50 -11.93 6.84 6.93
C PHE A 50 -11.40 7.17 8.32
N ASP A 51 -11.37 6.18 9.20
CA ASP A 51 -10.64 6.27 10.47
C ASP A 51 -9.12 6.18 10.28
N ALA A 52 -8.37 6.28 11.39
CA ALA A 52 -6.92 6.15 11.40
C ALA A 52 -6.42 4.77 10.95
N ASP A 53 -7.23 3.74 11.15
CA ASP A 53 -6.93 2.36 10.75
C ASP A 53 -7.29 2.09 9.28
N GLY A 54 -7.91 3.08 8.60
CA GLY A 54 -8.31 3.00 7.20
C GLY A 54 -9.65 2.35 6.95
N ASN A 55 -10.44 2.09 8.01
CA ASN A 55 -11.82 1.65 7.83
C ASN A 55 -12.65 2.81 7.29
N GLN A 56 -13.49 2.52 6.29
CA GLN A 56 -14.42 3.50 5.78
C GLN A 56 -15.53 3.73 6.81
N LEU A 57 -15.56 4.93 7.38
CA LEU A 57 -16.60 5.37 8.29
C LEU A 57 -17.84 5.80 7.52
N HIS A 58 -17.64 6.65 6.50
CA HIS A 58 -18.74 7.21 5.70
C HIS A 58 -18.39 7.28 4.21
N HIS A 59 -19.39 7.06 3.37
CA HIS A 59 -19.39 7.36 1.94
C HIS A 59 -20.70 7.99 1.56
N GLY A 60 -20.67 9.18 1.02
CA GLY A 60 -21.94 9.87 0.75
C GLY A 60 -21.76 11.25 0.11
N VAL A 61 -22.83 12.02 0.18
CA VAL A 61 -22.84 13.42 -0.24
C VAL A 61 -22.65 14.31 0.99
N TRP A 62 -21.73 15.22 0.90
CA TRP A 62 -21.33 16.16 1.94
C TRP A 62 -21.77 17.57 1.57
N TYR A 63 -22.18 18.33 2.55
CA TYR A 63 -22.52 19.74 2.41
C TYR A 63 -22.02 20.49 3.64
N GLU A 64 -21.18 21.51 3.41
CA GLU A 64 -20.58 22.34 4.46
C GLU A 64 -19.92 21.56 5.61
N GLY A 65 -19.18 20.49 5.27
CA GLY A 65 -18.48 19.65 6.25
C GLY A 65 -19.36 18.63 6.97
N LYS A 66 -20.63 18.46 6.58
CA LYS A 66 -21.56 17.48 7.15
C LYS A 66 -22.03 16.51 6.08
N ILE A 67 -22.13 15.22 6.44
CA ILE A 67 -22.78 14.25 5.56
C ILE A 67 -24.28 14.48 5.56
N ILE A 68 -24.84 14.71 4.38
CA ILE A 68 -26.29 14.95 4.20
C ILE A 68 -27.00 13.79 3.53
N HIS A 69 -26.29 12.91 2.89
CA HIS A 69 -26.80 11.67 2.31
C HIS A 69 -25.70 10.61 2.35
N GLU A 70 -25.97 9.51 3.02
CA GLU A 70 -25.05 8.36 3.10
C GLU A 70 -25.47 7.31 2.06
N PHE A 71 -24.52 6.86 1.25
CA PHE A 71 -24.78 5.78 0.30
C PHE A 71 -24.79 4.45 1.06
N THR A 72 -25.98 3.97 1.43
CA THR A 72 -26.16 2.65 2.01
C THR A 72 -25.95 1.60 0.92
N SER A 73 -24.95 0.77 1.09
CA SER A 73 -24.64 -0.31 0.16
C SER A 73 -25.53 -1.53 0.40
N GLU A 74 -26.85 -1.46 0.07
CA GLU A 74 -27.73 -2.64 0.09
C GLU A 74 -27.23 -3.79 -0.82
N ARG A 75 -26.33 -3.50 -1.74
CA ARG A 75 -25.70 -4.48 -2.64
C ARG A 75 -24.66 -5.37 -1.96
N TRP A 76 -24.27 -5.08 -0.71
CA TRP A 76 -23.21 -5.79 0.00
C TRP A 76 -23.70 -6.91 0.90
N GLN A 77 -24.98 -6.93 1.28
CA GLN A 77 -25.54 -7.95 2.19
C GLN A 77 -25.88 -9.27 1.47
N GLN A 78 -25.99 -9.31 0.14
CA GLN A 78 -26.41 -10.51 -0.60
C GLN A 78 -25.27 -11.42 -1.09
N LYS A 79 -24.00 -11.12 -0.78
CA LYS A 79 -22.86 -12.00 -1.10
C LYS A 79 -22.11 -12.55 0.10
N GLN A 80 -22.76 -12.64 1.26
CA GLN A 80 -22.16 -13.21 2.47
C GLN A 80 -22.58 -14.67 2.73
N ASN A 81 -22.64 -15.48 1.70
CA ASN A 81 -22.47 -16.92 1.86
C ASN A 81 -21.33 -17.36 0.94
N PRO A 82 -20.07 -17.27 1.37
CA PRO A 82 -19.02 -17.96 0.65
C PRO A 82 -19.28 -19.45 0.84
N THR A 83 -19.46 -20.17 -0.27
CA THR A 83 -19.15 -21.60 -0.32
C THR A 83 -17.86 -21.84 0.47
N PRO A 84 -17.68 -22.96 1.21
CA PRO A 84 -16.48 -23.23 1.96
C PRO A 84 -15.29 -23.18 1.00
N GLN A 85 -14.63 -22.02 0.93
CA GLN A 85 -13.37 -21.90 0.20
C GLN A 85 -12.36 -22.73 0.98
N THR A 86 -11.74 -23.65 0.31
CA THR A 86 -10.52 -24.34 0.80
C THR A 86 -9.61 -23.28 1.40
N ARG A 87 -9.37 -23.40 2.71
CA ARG A 87 -8.57 -22.46 3.50
C ARG A 87 -7.21 -22.29 2.83
N CYS A 88 -6.94 -21.11 2.29
CA CYS A 88 -5.65 -20.83 1.69
C CYS A 88 -4.67 -20.44 2.81
N ASP A 89 -3.62 -21.23 2.97
CA ASP A 89 -2.62 -20.95 4.01
C ASP A 89 -1.72 -19.77 3.65
N ARG A 90 -1.54 -19.49 2.35
CA ARG A 90 -0.66 -18.42 1.83
C ARG A 90 -1.39 -17.59 0.79
N LEU A 91 -1.65 -16.35 1.10
CA LEU A 91 -2.37 -15.42 0.23
C LEU A 91 -1.48 -14.25 -0.16
N ALA A 92 -1.52 -13.83 -1.42
CA ALA A 92 -0.80 -12.66 -1.90
C ALA A 92 -1.68 -11.71 -2.71
N LEU A 93 -1.56 -10.41 -2.45
CA LEU A 93 -2.13 -9.33 -3.23
C LEU A 93 -0.99 -8.57 -3.90
N CYS A 94 -0.95 -8.54 -5.23
CA CYS A 94 0.02 -7.80 -6.01
C CYS A 94 -0.66 -6.63 -6.71
N ILE A 95 -0.28 -5.41 -6.38
CA ILE A 95 -0.85 -4.17 -6.94
C ILE A 95 0.23 -3.48 -7.78
N GLY A 96 -0.07 -3.19 -9.06
CA GLY A 96 0.79 -2.43 -9.96
C GLY A 96 0.09 -1.20 -10.51
N ASN A 97 0.63 -0.03 -10.25
CA ASN A 97 0.10 1.26 -10.66
C ASN A 97 1.12 2.01 -11.52
N CYS A 98 0.85 2.14 -12.83
CA CYS A 98 1.71 2.84 -13.79
C CYS A 98 1.04 4.11 -14.36
N ALA A 99 -0.28 4.05 -14.63
CA ALA A 99 -0.98 5.02 -15.48
C ALA A 99 -1.46 6.26 -14.71
N TYR A 100 -0.55 6.90 -14.01
CA TYR A 100 -0.83 8.13 -13.29
C TYR A 100 -1.12 9.28 -14.27
N LYS A 101 -2.33 9.82 -14.24
CA LYS A 101 -2.76 10.90 -15.13
C LYS A 101 -3.01 12.23 -14.41
N ARG A 102 -3.04 12.20 -13.08
CA ARG A 102 -3.38 13.35 -12.22
C ARG A 102 -2.46 13.33 -11.00
N ASN A 103 -2.53 14.34 -10.17
CA ASN A 103 -1.84 14.45 -8.86
C ASN A 103 -0.35 14.81 -8.91
N GLY A 104 0.17 15.27 -10.05
CA GLY A 104 1.59 15.65 -10.18
C GLY A 104 2.57 14.46 -10.22
N PHE A 105 2.06 13.22 -10.27
CA PHE A 105 2.87 12.03 -10.47
C PHE A 105 3.02 11.70 -11.95
N ALA A 106 4.25 11.47 -12.40
CA ALA A 106 4.52 11.02 -13.77
C ALA A 106 4.11 9.55 -13.96
N PRO A 107 3.70 9.13 -15.16
CA PRO A 107 3.53 7.72 -15.47
C PRO A 107 4.82 6.94 -15.21
N LEU A 108 4.66 5.68 -14.76
CA LEU A 108 5.73 4.70 -14.59
C LEU A 108 5.63 3.63 -15.69
N ASN A 109 6.68 2.81 -15.86
CA ASN A 109 6.74 1.90 -16.99
C ASN A 109 6.49 0.44 -16.61
N ASN A 110 6.99 -0.02 -15.45
CA ASN A 110 7.15 -1.45 -15.17
C ASN A 110 6.23 -1.98 -14.06
N CYS A 111 5.59 -1.11 -13.27
CA CYS A 111 4.87 -1.50 -12.05
C CYS A 111 3.79 -2.57 -12.26
N VAL A 112 3.03 -2.50 -13.37
CA VAL A 112 2.01 -3.50 -13.68
C VAL A 112 2.66 -4.84 -14.03
N GLY A 113 3.70 -4.83 -14.88
CA GLY A 113 4.47 -6.02 -15.24
C GLY A 113 5.14 -6.67 -14.03
N ASP A 114 5.66 -5.85 -13.11
CA ASP A 114 6.27 -6.29 -11.86
C ASP A 114 5.27 -7.00 -10.94
N ALA A 115 4.06 -6.46 -10.81
CA ALA A 115 2.99 -7.10 -10.05
C ALA A 115 2.56 -8.44 -10.66
N GLU A 116 2.47 -8.52 -11.99
CA GLU A 116 2.09 -9.74 -12.70
C GLU A 116 3.13 -10.85 -12.58
N ILE A 117 4.39 -10.54 -12.82
CA ILE A 117 5.46 -11.55 -12.76
C ILE A 117 5.66 -12.05 -11.34
N LEU A 118 5.66 -11.16 -10.34
CA LEU A 118 5.78 -11.55 -8.94
C LEU A 118 4.59 -12.42 -8.50
N SER A 119 3.36 -12.06 -8.88
CA SER A 119 2.17 -12.88 -8.64
C SER A 119 2.31 -14.27 -9.24
N THR A 120 2.79 -14.37 -10.48
CA THR A 120 3.01 -15.65 -11.15
C THR A 120 4.03 -16.49 -10.40
N LYS A 121 5.15 -15.89 -9.98
CA LYS A 121 6.18 -16.57 -9.20
C LYS A 121 5.66 -17.06 -7.85
N LEU A 122 4.92 -16.23 -7.11
CA LEU A 122 4.32 -16.60 -5.84
C LEU A 122 3.31 -17.75 -5.99
N ARG A 123 2.52 -17.75 -7.08
CA ARG A 123 1.59 -18.86 -7.38
C ARG A 123 2.31 -20.19 -7.57
N MET A 124 3.45 -20.19 -8.27
CA MET A 124 4.30 -21.39 -8.42
C MET A 124 4.84 -21.90 -7.08
N LEU A 125 4.96 -21.03 -6.07
CA LEU A 125 5.38 -21.34 -4.71
C LEU A 125 4.22 -21.67 -3.76
N GLY A 126 3.01 -21.87 -4.29
CA GLY A 126 1.84 -22.31 -3.53
C GLY A 126 1.04 -21.18 -2.87
N PHE A 127 1.20 -19.93 -3.30
CA PHE A 127 0.32 -18.84 -2.88
C PHE A 127 -0.97 -18.80 -3.71
N ASP A 128 -2.09 -18.53 -3.08
CA ASP A 128 -3.26 -18.01 -3.78
C ASP A 128 -3.02 -16.51 -4.03
N THR A 129 -3.11 -16.07 -5.29
CA THR A 129 -2.66 -14.74 -5.67
C THR A 129 -3.77 -13.92 -6.32
N ILE A 130 -3.83 -12.65 -5.96
CA ILE A 130 -4.71 -11.64 -6.53
C ILE A 130 -3.83 -10.58 -7.19
N VAL A 131 -4.10 -10.25 -8.46
CA VAL A 131 -3.43 -9.14 -9.15
C VAL A 131 -4.42 -8.01 -9.34
N VAL A 132 -4.01 -6.81 -8.99
CA VAL A 132 -4.76 -5.58 -9.22
C VAL A 132 -3.88 -4.64 -10.03
N LYS A 133 -4.42 -4.16 -11.14
CA LYS A 133 -3.76 -3.22 -12.04
C LYS A 133 -4.47 -1.88 -11.98
N GLU A 134 -3.71 -0.80 -11.97
CA GLU A 134 -4.22 0.55 -12.08
C GLU A 134 -5.31 0.85 -11.05
N ALA A 135 -5.02 0.53 -9.79
CA ALA A 135 -5.96 0.70 -8.69
C ALA A 135 -6.30 2.17 -8.46
N ARG A 136 -7.60 2.49 -8.50
CA ARG A 136 -8.13 3.82 -8.24
C ARG A 136 -8.45 4.01 -6.76
N ASN A 137 -8.46 5.25 -6.34
CA ASN A 137 -8.84 5.61 -4.96
C ASN A 137 -10.22 5.08 -4.57
N SER A 138 -11.19 5.12 -5.47
CA SER A 138 -12.55 4.59 -5.23
C SER A 138 -12.59 3.09 -4.90
N ASP A 139 -11.58 2.34 -5.33
CA ASP A 139 -11.52 0.89 -5.18
C ASP A 139 -10.52 0.44 -4.12
N PHE A 140 -9.54 1.27 -3.80
CA PHE A 140 -8.37 0.86 -3.04
C PHE A 140 -8.72 0.32 -1.64
N ALA A 141 -9.55 1.05 -0.88
CA ALA A 141 -10.00 0.59 0.44
C ALA A 141 -10.76 -0.75 0.36
N ARG A 142 -11.63 -0.90 -0.65
CA ARG A 142 -12.37 -2.14 -0.90
C ARG A 142 -11.47 -3.31 -1.23
N ILE A 143 -10.43 -3.08 -2.06
CA ILE A 143 -9.43 -4.09 -2.42
C ILE A 143 -8.72 -4.59 -1.15
N LEU A 144 -8.19 -3.68 -0.32
CA LEU A 144 -7.48 -4.02 0.90
C LEU A 144 -8.40 -4.76 1.90
N LYS A 145 -9.63 -4.28 2.10
CA LYS A 145 -10.60 -4.93 2.99
C LYS A 145 -10.98 -6.33 2.50
N ASN A 146 -11.29 -6.50 1.21
CA ASN A 146 -11.62 -7.81 0.67
C ASN A 146 -10.46 -8.79 0.77
N PHE A 147 -9.23 -8.31 0.57
CA PHE A 147 -8.03 -9.11 0.75
C PHE A 147 -7.87 -9.54 2.22
N SER A 148 -8.01 -8.62 3.18
CA SER A 148 -7.89 -8.95 4.61
C SER A 148 -8.94 -9.99 5.05
N LEU A 149 -10.18 -9.88 4.60
CA LEU A 149 -11.23 -10.86 4.90
C LEU A 149 -10.89 -12.26 4.36
N ARG A 150 -10.29 -12.35 3.16
CA ARG A 150 -9.80 -13.63 2.63
C ARG A 150 -8.61 -14.18 3.40
N ALA A 151 -7.80 -13.31 3.98
CA ALA A 151 -6.64 -13.66 4.79
C ALA A 151 -6.97 -14.06 6.24
N GLN A 152 -8.26 -14.18 6.58
CA GLN A 152 -8.68 -14.54 7.93
C GLN A 152 -8.07 -15.86 8.38
N ASN A 153 -7.29 -15.82 9.47
CA ASN A 153 -6.56 -16.95 10.05
C ASN A 153 -5.58 -17.65 9.08
N CYS A 154 -5.11 -16.98 8.02
CA CYS A 154 -4.05 -17.51 7.16
C CYS A 154 -2.73 -17.70 7.92
N GLU A 155 -1.88 -18.61 7.42
CA GLU A 155 -0.48 -18.71 7.87
C GLU A 155 0.29 -17.44 7.49
N LEU A 156 0.12 -16.99 6.24
CA LEU A 156 0.81 -15.81 5.73
C LEU A 156 -0.06 -15.04 4.73
N ALA A 157 -0.12 -13.73 4.90
CA ALA A 157 -0.62 -12.82 3.88
C ALA A 157 0.47 -11.84 3.45
N LEU A 158 0.65 -11.71 2.13
CA LEU A 158 1.63 -10.84 1.50
C LEU A 158 0.91 -9.78 0.66
N VAL A 159 1.30 -8.52 0.84
CA VAL A 159 0.91 -7.44 -0.07
C VAL A 159 2.16 -6.92 -0.77
N PHE A 160 2.17 -7.00 -2.09
CA PHE A 160 3.14 -6.33 -2.95
C PHE A 160 2.49 -5.11 -3.60
N TYR A 161 3.18 -4.00 -3.54
CA TYR A 161 2.79 -2.78 -4.21
C TYR A 161 3.96 -2.23 -5.02
N SER A 162 3.73 -1.95 -6.29
CA SER A 162 4.65 -1.22 -7.17
C SER A 162 3.93 -0.02 -7.77
N GLY A 163 4.52 1.18 -7.58
CA GLY A 163 3.92 2.45 -7.97
C GLY A 163 4.57 3.64 -7.29
N HIS A 164 3.89 4.79 -7.32
CA HIS A 164 4.34 5.93 -6.51
C HIS A 164 4.06 5.73 -5.03
N GLY A 165 4.99 6.19 -4.22
CA GLY A 165 4.87 6.24 -2.78
C GLY A 165 5.35 7.57 -2.23
N ILE A 166 4.82 7.94 -1.09
CA ILE A 166 5.22 9.13 -0.34
C ILE A 166 5.47 8.77 1.12
N SER A 167 6.31 9.55 1.77
CA SER A 167 6.50 9.49 3.22
C SER A 167 6.02 10.78 3.87
N HIS A 168 5.26 10.65 4.97
CA HIS A 168 4.80 11.79 5.77
C HIS A 168 4.70 11.37 7.23
N ASN A 169 5.28 12.15 8.16
CA ASN A 169 5.33 11.87 9.59
C ASN A 169 5.84 10.44 9.92
N GLY A 170 6.88 9.99 9.22
CA GLY A 170 7.46 8.65 9.38
C GLY A 170 6.65 7.50 8.78
N ARG A 171 5.44 7.74 8.30
CA ARG A 171 4.60 6.74 7.63
C ARG A 171 4.79 6.77 6.12
N THR A 172 4.72 5.60 5.51
CA THR A 172 4.75 5.44 4.05
C THR A 172 3.36 5.16 3.51
N TYR A 173 3.03 5.80 2.39
CA TYR A 173 1.71 5.71 1.77
C TYR A 173 1.84 5.22 0.33
N MET A 174 0.97 4.31 -0.06
CA MET A 174 0.71 3.90 -1.43
C MET A 174 -0.19 4.92 -2.12
N VAL A 175 0.08 5.21 -3.40
CA VAL A 175 -0.64 6.21 -4.18
C VAL A 175 -1.51 5.52 -5.25
N PRO A 176 -2.85 5.63 -5.22
CA PRO A 176 -3.72 5.24 -6.32
C PRO A 176 -3.45 6.07 -7.59
N ILE A 177 -3.86 5.55 -8.78
CA ILE A 177 -3.54 6.20 -10.06
C ILE A 177 -4.23 7.55 -10.29
N ASP A 178 -5.27 7.87 -9.55
CA ASP A 178 -6.10 9.06 -9.75
C ASP A 178 -6.04 10.05 -8.59
N ASP A 179 -6.08 9.61 -7.35
CA ASP A 179 -6.03 10.47 -6.17
C ASP A 179 -5.93 9.64 -4.88
N GLY A 180 -5.60 10.29 -3.75
CA GLY A 180 -5.60 9.70 -2.42
C GLY A 180 -4.28 9.04 -2.01
N PHE A 181 -4.24 8.65 -0.74
CA PHE A 181 -3.09 8.04 -0.11
C PHE A 181 -3.54 6.95 0.87
N TYR A 182 -2.91 5.78 0.83
CA TYR A 182 -3.20 4.67 1.73
C TYR A 182 -1.95 4.28 2.49
N SER A 183 -1.97 4.46 3.81
CA SER A 183 -0.88 4.03 4.67
C SER A 183 -0.66 2.53 4.57
N ILE A 184 0.59 2.11 4.58
CA ILE A 184 0.96 0.68 4.65
C ILE A 184 0.46 0.08 5.97
N ASP A 185 0.45 0.86 7.04
CA ASP A 185 -0.08 0.42 8.34
C ASP A 185 -1.54 -0.01 8.25
N THR A 186 -2.34 0.61 7.37
CA THR A 186 -3.74 0.24 7.16
C THR A 186 -3.88 -1.23 6.82
N ILE A 187 -3.11 -1.75 5.85
CA ILE A 187 -3.23 -3.17 5.47
C ILE A 187 -2.64 -4.09 6.53
N ILE A 188 -1.53 -3.70 7.17
CA ILE A 188 -0.95 -4.51 8.24
C ILE A 188 -1.93 -4.66 9.41
N ASN A 189 -2.59 -3.57 9.83
CA ASN A 189 -3.59 -3.59 10.90
C ASN A 189 -4.84 -4.39 10.51
N LEU A 190 -5.32 -4.28 9.25
CA LEU A 190 -6.42 -5.10 8.75
C LEU A 190 -6.10 -6.60 8.81
N LEU A 191 -4.89 -7.00 8.44
CA LEU A 191 -4.44 -8.39 8.49
C LEU A 191 -4.26 -8.89 9.93
N ASP A 192 -3.79 -8.03 10.83
CA ASP A 192 -3.67 -8.32 12.25
C ASP A 192 -5.06 -8.55 12.87
N GLY A 193 -6.01 -7.66 12.59
CA GLY A 193 -7.38 -7.72 13.08
C GLY A 193 -8.17 -8.96 12.64
N VAL A 194 -7.78 -9.62 11.53
CA VAL A 194 -8.39 -10.88 11.07
C VAL A 194 -7.62 -12.14 11.51
N GLY A 195 -6.61 -11.99 12.35
CA GLY A 195 -5.84 -13.11 12.91
C GLY A 195 -4.89 -13.77 11.92
N CYS A 196 -4.41 -13.05 10.89
CA CYS A 196 -3.34 -13.55 10.03
C CYS A 196 -2.04 -13.68 10.83
N LYS A 197 -1.36 -14.84 10.73
CA LYS A 197 -0.20 -15.12 11.60
C LYS A 197 1.04 -14.35 11.19
N ILE A 198 1.37 -14.30 9.89
CA ILE A 198 2.53 -13.59 9.34
C ILE A 198 2.03 -12.58 8.31
N LYS A 199 2.39 -11.31 8.50
CA LYS A 199 2.00 -10.20 7.63
C LYS A 199 3.24 -9.64 6.94
N ILE A 200 3.26 -9.66 5.61
CA ILE A 200 4.37 -9.11 4.81
C ILE A 200 3.83 -8.04 3.87
N ALA A 201 4.42 -6.86 3.92
CA ALA A 201 4.24 -5.83 2.90
C ALA A 201 5.57 -5.61 2.16
N ILE A 202 5.55 -5.69 0.84
CA ILE A 202 6.70 -5.43 -0.04
C ILE A 202 6.34 -4.19 -0.86
N ILE A 203 7.11 -3.11 -0.70
CA ILE A 203 6.80 -1.80 -1.26
C ILE A 203 7.91 -1.37 -2.22
N ASP A 204 7.63 -1.51 -3.50
CA ASP A 204 8.49 -1.03 -4.58
C ASP A 204 8.02 0.35 -5.04
N ALA A 205 8.39 1.36 -4.25
CA ALA A 205 7.98 2.75 -4.45
C ALA A 205 9.03 3.70 -3.87
N CYS A 206 9.05 4.93 -4.38
CA CYS A 206 9.82 6.01 -3.76
C CYS A 206 9.33 6.30 -2.34
N ARG A 207 10.24 6.76 -1.50
CA ARG A 207 9.94 7.22 -0.13
C ARG A 207 10.31 8.69 0.04
N SER A 208 10.02 9.50 -0.97
CA SER A 208 10.27 10.95 -0.95
C SER A 208 9.39 11.62 0.09
N ASN A 209 9.98 12.47 0.94
CA ASN A 209 9.22 13.28 1.89
C ASN A 209 8.58 14.48 1.19
N PHE A 210 7.33 14.79 1.57
CA PHE A 210 6.68 16.03 1.16
C PHE A 210 7.19 17.26 1.92
N GLU A 211 7.88 17.06 3.04
CA GLU A 211 8.43 18.16 3.87
C GLU A 211 9.86 17.83 4.33
N GLU A 212 10.74 18.82 4.24
CA GLU A 212 12.06 18.78 4.88
C GLU A 212 11.89 18.81 6.42
N GLY A 213 12.37 17.78 7.09
CA GLY A 213 12.51 17.81 8.55
C GLY A 213 11.85 16.69 9.35
N CYS A 214 10.95 15.92 8.79
CA CYS A 214 10.34 14.78 9.52
C CYS A 214 11.31 13.58 9.56
N LYS A 215 12.14 13.52 10.59
CA LYS A 215 13.00 12.38 10.92
C LYS A 215 12.26 11.49 11.93
N GLY A 216 11.37 10.63 11.48
CA GLY A 216 10.73 9.63 12.34
C GLY A 216 10.60 8.31 11.58
N LEU A 217 11.11 7.22 12.14
CA LEU A 217 10.73 5.87 11.74
C LEU A 217 9.46 5.54 12.53
N TYR A 218 8.35 5.38 11.85
CA TYR A 218 7.14 4.85 12.46
C TYR A 218 7.20 3.33 12.36
N GLN A 219 7.17 2.65 13.49
CA GLN A 219 7.07 1.19 13.54
C GLN A 219 5.61 0.79 13.69
N THR A 220 5.16 -0.17 12.88
CA THR A 220 3.86 -0.80 13.10
C THR A 220 3.85 -1.53 14.45
N ASN A 221 2.75 -1.40 15.19
CA ASN A 221 2.55 -2.11 16.45
C ASN A 221 2.08 -3.57 16.26
N ALA A 222 1.82 -3.99 15.02
CA ALA A 222 1.37 -5.34 14.72
C ALA A 222 2.47 -6.37 15.00
N GLN A 223 2.12 -7.47 15.65
CA GLN A 223 3.05 -8.58 15.88
C GLN A 223 3.24 -9.41 14.60
N ASN A 224 4.42 -9.99 14.45
CA ASN A 224 4.76 -10.84 13.31
C ASN A 224 4.49 -10.17 11.95
N ALA A 225 4.86 -8.90 11.84
CA ALA A 225 4.80 -8.13 10.62
C ALA A 225 6.20 -7.82 10.08
N LEU A 226 6.33 -7.79 8.76
CA LEU A 226 7.53 -7.36 8.05
C LEU A 226 7.12 -6.42 6.93
N VAL A 227 7.75 -5.25 6.87
CA VAL A 227 7.62 -4.32 5.76
C VAL A 227 8.98 -4.17 5.10
N ALA A 228 9.07 -4.57 3.83
CA ALA A 228 10.27 -4.49 3.02
C ALA A 228 10.08 -3.40 1.95
N TYR A 229 10.97 -2.43 1.95
CA TYR A 229 10.94 -1.29 1.04
C TYR A 229 12.07 -1.40 0.01
N ALA A 230 11.75 -1.09 -1.24
CA ALA A 230 12.76 -1.03 -2.30
C ALA A 230 13.85 0.01 -2.06
N THR A 231 13.57 1.03 -1.23
CA THR A 231 14.53 2.08 -0.92
C THR A 231 14.40 2.59 0.52
N SER A 232 15.47 3.15 1.03
CA SER A 232 15.52 3.80 2.35
C SER A 232 14.69 5.10 2.37
N PRO A 233 14.31 5.61 3.56
CA PRO A 233 13.64 6.90 3.69
C PRO A 233 14.41 8.02 2.98
N ASN A 234 13.69 8.90 2.27
CA ASN A 234 14.22 10.04 1.50
C ASN A 234 14.99 9.66 0.22
N PHE A 235 14.93 8.40 -0.21
CA PHE A 235 15.54 7.96 -1.45
C PHE A 235 14.50 7.55 -2.50
N VAL A 236 14.94 7.53 -3.76
CA VAL A 236 14.13 7.14 -4.92
C VAL A 236 14.38 5.68 -5.24
N ALA A 237 13.32 4.92 -5.48
CA ALA A 237 13.39 3.59 -6.08
C ALA A 237 13.46 3.73 -7.61
N SER A 238 14.27 2.91 -8.25
CA SER A 238 14.35 2.85 -9.71
C SER A 238 13.25 1.96 -10.26
N ASP A 239 12.49 2.47 -11.25
CA ASP A 239 11.52 1.67 -12.00
C ASP A 239 12.21 0.72 -13.01
N GLY A 240 13.51 0.91 -13.26
CA GLY A 240 14.27 0.16 -14.27
C GLY A 240 14.04 0.67 -15.70
N PRO A 241 14.70 0.06 -16.71
CA PRO A 241 14.47 0.36 -18.11
C PRO A 241 13.05 -0.03 -18.53
N CYS A 242 12.45 0.72 -19.47
CA CYS A 242 11.13 0.42 -20.01
C CYS A 242 11.08 -1.01 -20.61
N GLY A 243 10.08 -1.80 -20.22
CA GLY A 243 9.91 -3.19 -20.65
C GLY A 243 10.79 -4.22 -19.92
N ALA A 244 11.51 -3.79 -18.87
CA ALA A 244 12.24 -4.67 -17.94
C ALA A 244 11.49 -4.74 -16.61
N HIS A 245 12.16 -5.23 -15.58
CA HIS A 245 11.68 -5.20 -14.19
C HIS A 245 12.49 -4.18 -13.39
N SER A 246 11.91 -3.68 -12.30
CA SER A 246 12.66 -2.89 -11.34
C SER A 246 13.82 -3.70 -10.77
N PRO A 247 14.92 -3.07 -10.36
CA PRO A 247 16.02 -3.77 -9.69
C PRO A 247 15.56 -4.57 -8.47
N TYR A 248 14.53 -4.07 -7.76
CA TYR A 248 14.00 -4.70 -6.59
C TYR A 248 13.22 -5.98 -6.92
N VAL A 249 12.33 -5.92 -7.91
CA VAL A 249 11.58 -7.10 -8.37
C VAL A 249 12.51 -8.14 -8.99
N LYS A 250 13.53 -7.73 -9.74
CA LYS A 250 14.56 -8.65 -10.24
C LYS A 250 15.23 -9.42 -9.11
N ALA A 251 15.63 -8.74 -8.04
CA ALA A 251 16.24 -9.38 -6.88
C ALA A 251 15.26 -10.31 -6.13
N LEU A 252 13.98 -9.88 -5.99
CA LEU A 252 12.94 -10.73 -5.39
C LEU A 252 12.75 -12.03 -6.17
N LEU A 253 12.66 -11.96 -7.50
CA LEU A 253 12.49 -13.13 -8.36
C LEU A 253 13.66 -14.11 -8.22
N GLU A 254 14.90 -13.60 -8.23
CA GLU A 254 16.09 -14.41 -8.05
C GLU A 254 16.10 -15.12 -6.69
N MET A 255 15.75 -14.40 -5.63
CA MET A 255 15.71 -14.98 -4.29
C MET A 255 14.56 -15.98 -4.10
N LEU A 256 13.42 -15.78 -4.76
CA LEU A 256 12.29 -16.73 -4.74
C LEU A 256 12.61 -18.06 -5.46
N ASP A 257 13.64 -18.09 -6.31
CA ASP A 257 14.14 -19.33 -6.90
C ASP A 257 14.96 -20.16 -5.92
N LYS A 258 15.58 -19.54 -4.92
CA LYS A 258 16.43 -20.22 -3.95
C LYS A 258 15.59 -20.99 -2.92
N PRO A 259 15.73 -22.31 -2.81
CA PRO A 259 14.95 -23.10 -1.86
C PRO A 259 15.45 -22.88 -0.43
N ARG A 260 14.54 -22.97 0.52
CA ARG A 260 14.81 -23.03 1.97
C ARG A 260 15.64 -21.85 2.52
N VAL A 261 15.50 -20.67 1.94
CA VAL A 261 16.06 -19.43 2.51
C VAL A 261 15.14 -18.95 3.62
N PRO A 262 15.59 -18.88 4.89
CA PRO A 262 14.76 -18.36 5.98
C PRO A 262 14.32 -16.93 5.73
N LEU A 263 13.08 -16.59 6.11
CA LEU A 263 12.52 -15.25 5.90
C LEU A 263 13.40 -14.15 6.52
N SER A 264 14.05 -14.42 7.65
CA SER A 264 14.97 -13.51 8.31
C SER A 264 16.18 -13.11 7.46
N PHE A 265 16.63 -13.99 6.57
CA PHE A 265 17.77 -13.76 5.66
C PHE A 265 17.32 -13.35 4.26
N PHE A 266 16.11 -13.74 3.84
CA PHE A 266 15.61 -13.54 2.48
C PHE A 266 15.72 -12.08 2.04
N PHE A 267 15.19 -11.15 2.83
CA PHE A 267 15.23 -9.73 2.48
C PHE A 267 16.60 -9.08 2.65
N GLN A 268 17.47 -9.64 3.48
CA GLN A 268 18.87 -9.18 3.56
C GLN A 268 19.62 -9.49 2.26
N GLU A 269 19.42 -10.69 1.71
CA GLU A 269 19.99 -11.08 0.42
C GLU A 269 19.38 -10.28 -0.74
N VAL A 270 18.05 -10.03 -0.73
CA VAL A 270 17.41 -9.12 -1.69
C VAL A 270 18.09 -7.74 -1.66
N ASN A 271 18.34 -7.20 -0.48
CA ASN A 271 18.99 -5.89 -0.32
C ASN A 271 20.42 -5.89 -0.90
N ALA A 272 21.19 -6.97 -0.66
CA ALA A 272 22.53 -7.13 -1.21
C ALA A 272 22.53 -7.17 -2.75
N LEU A 273 21.58 -7.91 -3.34
CA LEU A 273 21.42 -7.99 -4.80
C LEU A 273 21.05 -6.62 -5.40
N VAL A 274 20.07 -5.92 -4.82
CA VAL A 274 19.66 -4.57 -5.30
C VAL A 274 20.81 -3.59 -5.23
N ASN A 275 21.57 -3.60 -4.14
CA ASN A 275 22.76 -2.77 -3.99
C ASN A 275 23.77 -3.07 -5.10
N GLY A 276 24.01 -4.34 -5.40
CA GLY A 276 24.86 -4.78 -6.51
C GLY A 276 24.34 -4.32 -7.88
N TYR A 277 23.06 -4.54 -8.20
CA TYR A 277 22.47 -4.14 -9.49
C TYR A 277 22.50 -2.63 -9.74
N THR A 278 22.42 -1.85 -8.69
CA THR A 278 22.34 -0.39 -8.77
C THR A 278 23.67 0.31 -8.48
N ASN A 279 24.77 -0.45 -8.27
CA ASN A 279 26.08 0.08 -7.85
C ASN A 279 25.94 1.01 -6.62
N GLY A 280 25.19 0.56 -5.61
CA GLY A 280 25.00 1.29 -4.35
C GLY A 280 24.01 2.46 -4.42
N ARG A 281 23.41 2.75 -5.58
CA ARG A 281 22.49 3.90 -5.74
C ARG A 281 21.12 3.67 -5.11
N GLN A 282 20.68 2.42 -4.96
CA GLN A 282 19.45 2.06 -4.30
C GLN A 282 19.75 1.19 -3.07
N GLN A 283 19.26 1.63 -1.93
CA GLN A 283 19.47 0.95 -0.64
C GLN A 283 18.13 0.54 -0.05
N PRO A 284 17.71 -0.72 -0.23
CA PRO A 284 16.48 -1.21 0.36
C PRO A 284 16.51 -1.19 1.89
N PHE A 285 15.33 -1.18 2.49
CA PHE A 285 15.16 -1.06 3.93
C PHE A 285 14.10 -2.04 4.43
N ILE A 286 14.24 -2.53 5.67
CA ILE A 286 13.32 -3.51 6.27
C ILE A 286 12.91 -3.02 7.65
N GLU A 287 11.62 -3.06 7.93
CA GLU A 287 11.04 -2.95 9.26
C GLU A 287 10.42 -4.31 9.65
N SER A 288 10.73 -4.84 10.81
CA SER A 288 10.27 -6.17 11.19
C SER A 288 9.99 -6.28 12.68
N SER A 289 8.82 -6.84 13.01
CA SER A 289 8.43 -7.32 14.33
C SER A 289 8.34 -8.85 14.40
N LEU A 290 8.97 -9.55 13.45
CA LEU A 290 8.98 -11.01 13.43
C LEU A 290 9.76 -11.57 14.62
N THR A 291 9.17 -12.53 15.33
CA THR A 291 9.81 -13.20 16.46
C THR A 291 9.71 -14.72 16.29
N ASN A 292 10.86 -15.40 16.27
CA ASN A 292 10.98 -16.88 16.23
C ASN A 292 10.11 -17.55 15.14
N ILE A 293 10.03 -16.95 13.95
CA ILE A 293 9.26 -17.49 12.83
C ILE A 293 10.20 -18.21 11.87
N GLU A 294 10.04 -19.52 11.75
CA GLU A 294 10.66 -20.28 10.68
C GLU A 294 9.70 -20.33 9.48
N PHE A 295 9.97 -19.52 8.47
CA PHE A 295 9.19 -19.46 7.24
C PHE A 295 10.10 -19.39 6.02
N PHE A 296 9.70 -20.13 4.97
CA PHE A 296 10.38 -20.17 3.67
C PHE A 296 9.38 -19.87 2.56
N PHE A 297 9.71 -18.93 1.67
CA PHE A 297 8.90 -18.71 0.47
C PHE A 297 8.91 -19.95 -0.43
N ASN A 298 10.10 -20.43 -0.75
CA ASN A 298 10.34 -21.65 -1.50
C ASN A 298 10.73 -22.77 -0.52
N ARG A 299 9.84 -23.74 -0.34
CA ARG A 299 10.06 -24.88 0.59
C ARG A 299 11.03 -25.93 0.04
N GLY A 300 11.41 -25.83 -1.25
CA GLY A 300 12.09 -26.92 -1.95
C GLY A 300 11.14 -28.10 -2.21
N HIS A 301 11.47 -28.92 -3.19
CA HIS A 301 10.80 -30.22 -3.42
C HIS A 301 11.52 -31.32 -2.68
#